data_1318692db4e61ff46be83c5e25cce9e4
#
_entry.id   1318692db4e61ff46be83c5e25cce9e4
#
_cell.length_a   1.000
_cell.length_b   1.000
_cell.length_c   1.000
_cell.angle_alpha   90.00
_cell.angle_beta   90.00
_cell.angle_gamma   90.00
#
_symmetry.space_group_name_H-M   'P 1'
#
loop_
_entity.id
_entity.type
_entity.pdbx_description
1 polymer ?
#
loop_
_entity_poly.entity_id
_entity_poly.type
_entity_poly.pdbx_seq_one_letter_code
_entity_poly.pdbx_strand_id
1 'polypeptide(L)'
;LRTSYGMVLQETWLKSGTIRDNIAYGRPEATEEEIINAAKEAHAHSFIMRMPQGYDTVISEDGGNLSQGQKQLLCIARVMLCLPPMLILDEATSSIDTRTEIRVQKAFAKMMEGRTSFIVAHRLSTIREADMILVMRDGHIVEKGKHEELLAKNGFYAEIYNSQFAAVG
;
A
#
# COMPACT_ATOMS: atom_id res chain seq x y z
N LEU A 1 5.29 -20.51 -0.69
CA LEU A 1 4.08 -19.67 -0.56
C LEU A 1 4.42 -18.25 -0.08
N ARG A 2 5.31 -18.07 0.92
CA ARG A 2 5.66 -16.73 1.47
C ARG A 2 6.39 -15.79 0.50
N THR A 3 7.04 -16.32 -0.54
CA THR A 3 7.73 -15.55 -1.58
C THR A 3 6.83 -15.18 -2.77
N SER A 4 5.59 -15.68 -2.79
CA SER A 4 4.67 -15.52 -3.91
C SER A 4 3.80 -14.28 -3.82
N TYR A 5 3.71 -13.63 -2.66
CA TYR A 5 2.93 -12.41 -2.49
C TYR A 5 3.56 -11.46 -1.48
N GLY A 6 3.34 -10.17 -1.70
CA GLY A 6 3.67 -9.09 -0.78
C GLY A 6 2.41 -8.48 -0.20
N MET A 7 2.47 -8.07 1.06
CA MET A 7 1.35 -7.44 1.76
C MET A 7 1.75 -6.07 2.27
N VAL A 8 0.89 -5.08 2.01
CA VAL A 8 0.94 -3.78 2.68
C VAL A 8 -0.41 -3.58 3.36
N LEU A 9 -0.42 -3.69 4.67
CA LEU A 9 -1.61 -3.59 5.50
C LEU A 9 -1.76 -2.19 6.08
N GLN A 10 -2.95 -1.87 6.56
CA GLN A 10 -3.24 -0.63 7.28
C GLN A 10 -2.35 -0.48 8.51
N GLU A 11 -2.20 -1.56 9.29
CA GLU A 11 -1.26 -1.62 10.38
C GLU A 11 0.14 -1.88 9.85
N THR A 12 0.96 -0.85 9.85
CA THR A 12 2.34 -0.93 9.40
C THR A 12 3.21 -1.51 10.50
N TRP A 13 3.72 -2.71 10.28
CA TRP A 13 4.65 -3.33 11.21
C TRP A 13 6.10 -3.02 10.83
N LEU A 14 6.85 -2.45 11.77
CA LEU A 14 8.30 -2.21 11.68
C LEU A 14 8.98 -2.92 12.85
N LYS A 15 10.11 -3.56 12.56
CA LYS A 15 10.95 -4.20 13.56
C LYS A 15 11.88 -3.16 14.19
N SER A 16 12.17 -3.30 15.50
CA SER A 16 13.26 -2.56 16.11
C SER A 16 14.58 -2.84 15.38
N GLY A 17 15.30 -1.78 14.98
CA GLY A 17 16.51 -1.86 14.19
C GLY A 17 16.66 -0.65 13.27
N THR A 18 17.56 -0.71 12.30
CA THR A 18 17.77 0.40 11.37
C THR A 18 16.68 0.46 10.29
N ILE A 19 16.55 1.62 9.63
CA ILE A 19 15.72 1.77 8.43
C ILE A 19 16.16 0.78 7.36
N ARG A 20 17.47 0.63 7.15
CA ARG A 20 18.09 -0.33 6.25
C ARG A 20 17.57 -1.75 6.51
N ASP A 21 17.68 -2.23 7.75
CA ASP A 21 17.24 -3.56 8.16
C ASP A 21 15.74 -3.77 7.94
N ASN A 22 14.96 -2.73 8.14
CA ASN A 22 13.52 -2.77 7.91
C ASN A 22 13.15 -2.89 6.44
N ILE A 23 13.83 -2.19 5.55
CA ILE A 23 13.62 -2.32 4.09
C ILE A 23 14.08 -3.70 3.62
N ALA A 24 15.26 -4.15 4.08
CA ALA A 24 15.86 -5.44 3.71
C ALA A 24 15.23 -6.65 4.41
N TYR A 25 14.21 -6.47 5.25
CA TYR A 25 13.66 -7.54 6.10
C TYR A 25 13.25 -8.81 5.36
N GLY A 26 12.67 -8.67 4.16
CA GLY A 26 12.26 -9.81 3.33
C GLY A 26 13.36 -10.36 2.42
N ARG A 27 14.49 -9.64 2.30
CA ARG A 27 15.64 -9.99 1.46
C ARG A 27 16.93 -9.46 2.09
N PRO A 28 17.42 -10.13 3.15
CA PRO A 28 18.58 -9.67 3.94
C PRO A 28 19.89 -9.58 3.14
N GLU A 29 20.00 -10.33 2.05
CA GLU A 29 21.15 -10.33 1.14
C GLU A 29 21.14 -9.19 0.09
N ALA A 30 20.15 -8.33 0.12
CA ALA A 30 20.07 -7.20 -0.80
C ALA A 30 21.26 -6.25 -0.63
N THR A 31 21.79 -5.78 -1.75
CA THR A 31 22.87 -4.78 -1.75
C THR A 31 22.35 -3.41 -1.29
N GLU A 32 23.28 -2.56 -0.87
CA GLU A 32 22.93 -1.18 -0.49
C GLU A 32 22.25 -0.42 -1.64
N GLU A 33 22.74 -0.61 -2.86
CA GLU A 33 22.18 0.01 -4.06
C GLU A 33 20.73 -0.43 -4.29
N GLU A 34 20.43 -1.72 -4.15
CA GLU A 34 19.07 -2.25 -4.28
C GLU A 34 18.12 -1.69 -3.21
N ILE A 35 18.59 -1.56 -1.96
CA ILE A 35 17.82 -0.97 -0.86
C ILE A 35 17.51 0.51 -1.15
N ILE A 36 18.52 1.28 -1.58
CA ILE A 36 18.35 2.69 -1.93
C ILE A 36 17.39 2.85 -3.12
N ASN A 37 17.50 2.02 -4.14
CA ASN A 37 16.62 2.06 -5.31
C ASN A 37 15.17 1.74 -4.94
N ALA A 38 14.94 0.71 -4.12
CA ALA A 38 13.60 0.40 -3.59
C ALA A 38 13.01 1.56 -2.79
N ALA A 39 13.82 2.22 -1.96
CA ALA A 39 13.40 3.39 -1.19
C ALA A 39 13.10 4.61 -2.08
N LYS A 40 13.84 4.80 -3.18
CA LYS A 40 13.57 5.88 -4.17
C LYS A 40 12.24 5.63 -4.89
N GLU A 41 12.02 4.42 -5.37
CA GLU A 41 10.77 4.05 -6.05
C GLU A 41 9.55 4.15 -5.13
N ALA A 42 9.71 3.81 -3.85
CA ALA A 42 8.69 3.98 -2.82
C ALA A 42 8.54 5.43 -2.32
N HIS A 43 9.26 6.41 -2.89
CA HIS A 43 9.30 7.80 -2.41
C HIS A 43 9.73 7.98 -0.94
N ALA A 44 10.42 6.98 -0.37
CA ALA A 44 10.94 7.01 1.00
C ALA A 44 12.31 7.68 1.12
N HIS A 45 13.16 7.59 0.11
CA HIS A 45 14.54 8.06 0.13
C HIS A 45 14.70 9.51 0.62
N SER A 46 13.84 10.41 0.16
CA SER A 46 13.96 11.84 0.48
C SER A 46 13.75 12.17 1.96
N PHE A 47 12.89 11.44 2.68
CA PHE A 47 12.74 11.65 4.12
C PHE A 47 13.84 10.93 4.91
N ILE A 48 14.27 9.75 4.45
CA ILE A 48 15.38 9.00 5.07
C ILE A 48 16.64 9.86 5.09
N MET A 49 16.99 10.49 3.98
CA MET A 49 18.18 11.35 3.86
C MET A 49 18.11 12.63 4.71
N ARG A 50 16.93 13.03 5.19
CA ARG A 50 16.79 14.14 6.15
C ARG A 50 16.97 13.73 7.61
N MET A 51 17.02 12.45 7.89
CA MET A 51 17.27 11.93 9.22
C MET A 51 18.77 12.02 9.54
N PRO A 52 19.17 12.29 10.80
CA PRO A 52 20.57 12.50 11.17
C PRO A 52 21.51 11.36 10.77
N GLN A 53 21.02 10.12 10.79
CA GLN A 53 21.78 8.91 10.47
C GLN A 53 21.33 8.26 9.15
N GLY A 54 20.44 8.92 8.38
CA GLY A 54 19.95 8.38 7.10
C GLY A 54 19.40 6.96 7.24
N TYR A 55 19.89 6.05 6.42
CA TYR A 55 19.48 4.63 6.45
C TYR A 55 19.86 3.87 7.72
N ASP A 56 20.85 4.36 8.46
CA ASP A 56 21.30 3.75 9.72
C ASP A 56 20.54 4.31 10.94
N THR A 57 19.54 5.17 10.70
CA THR A 57 18.65 5.65 11.75
C THR A 57 17.93 4.47 12.40
N VAL A 58 18.08 4.35 13.72
CA VAL A 58 17.43 3.31 14.50
C VAL A 58 15.96 3.67 14.73
N ILE A 59 15.10 2.71 14.43
CA ILE A 59 13.65 2.79 14.65
C ILE A 59 13.33 1.91 15.87
N SER A 60 12.55 2.45 16.82
CA SER A 60 11.96 1.64 17.88
C SER A 60 10.89 0.71 17.33
N GLU A 61 10.52 -0.31 18.10
CA GLU A 61 9.38 -1.14 17.81
C GLU A 61 8.15 -0.25 17.57
N ASP A 62 7.37 -0.53 16.53
CA ASP A 62 6.27 0.31 16.03
C ASP A 62 6.66 1.66 15.40
N GLY A 63 7.94 1.94 15.24
CA GLY A 63 8.42 3.13 14.53
C GLY A 63 8.02 4.45 15.20
N GLY A 64 8.09 4.56 16.53
CA GLY A 64 7.60 5.69 17.32
C GLY A 64 8.08 7.09 16.93
N ASN A 65 9.20 7.19 16.19
CA ASN A 65 9.76 8.44 15.68
C ASN A 65 9.38 8.75 14.21
N LEU A 66 8.50 7.93 13.61
CA LEU A 66 8.03 8.08 12.23
C LEU A 66 6.54 8.41 12.18
N SER A 67 6.15 9.25 11.21
CA SER A 67 4.72 9.44 10.91
C SER A 67 4.12 8.17 10.28
N GLN A 68 2.80 8.02 10.35
CA GLN A 68 2.10 6.87 9.74
C GLN A 68 2.40 6.74 8.24
N GLY A 69 2.45 7.85 7.50
CA GLY A 69 2.80 7.85 6.09
C GLY A 69 4.26 7.42 5.84
N GLN A 70 5.21 7.84 6.67
CA GLN A 70 6.60 7.40 6.57
C GLN A 70 6.74 5.90 6.83
N LYS A 71 6.04 5.37 7.83
CA LYS A 71 5.98 3.92 8.10
C LYS A 71 5.45 3.16 6.88
N GLN A 72 4.38 3.67 6.28
CA GLN A 72 3.77 3.06 5.09
C GLN A 72 4.73 3.05 3.89
N LEU A 73 5.45 4.16 3.64
CA LEU A 73 6.47 4.21 2.58
C LEU A 73 7.61 3.21 2.80
N LEU A 74 8.03 2.96 4.06
CA LEU A 74 9.03 1.92 4.36
C LEU A 74 8.50 0.51 4.10
N CYS A 75 7.24 0.23 4.46
CA CYS A 75 6.60 -1.05 4.15
C CYS A 75 6.49 -1.27 2.63
N ILE A 76 6.17 -0.24 1.86
CA ILE A 76 6.15 -0.30 0.40
C ILE A 76 7.55 -0.57 -0.15
N ALA A 77 8.58 0.13 0.34
CA ALA A 77 9.98 -0.10 -0.06
C ALA A 77 10.42 -1.55 0.18
N ARG A 78 10.03 -2.13 1.33
CA ARG A 78 10.26 -3.55 1.65
C ARG A 78 9.64 -4.49 0.60
N VAL A 79 8.41 -4.24 0.21
CA VAL A 79 7.71 -5.05 -0.80
C VAL A 79 8.35 -4.85 -2.18
N MET A 80 8.71 -3.62 -2.55
CA MET A 80 9.38 -3.32 -3.81
C MET A 80 10.75 -4.00 -3.92
N LEU A 81 11.49 -4.11 -2.83
CA LEU A 81 12.76 -4.83 -2.80
C LEU A 81 12.60 -6.32 -3.09
N CYS A 82 11.52 -6.93 -2.61
CA CYS A 82 11.23 -8.36 -2.79
C CYS A 82 10.59 -8.68 -4.14
N LEU A 83 9.95 -7.72 -4.80
CA LEU A 83 9.29 -7.85 -6.11
C LEU A 83 8.39 -9.10 -6.25
N PRO A 84 7.43 -9.32 -5.37
CA PRO A 84 6.55 -10.49 -5.46
C PRO A 84 5.60 -10.36 -6.66
N PRO A 85 5.19 -11.48 -7.29
CA PRO A 85 4.29 -11.46 -8.46
C PRO A 85 2.85 -11.07 -8.10
N MET A 86 2.46 -11.19 -6.84
CA MET A 86 1.12 -10.89 -6.35
C MET A 86 1.19 -9.94 -5.16
N LEU A 87 0.26 -9.00 -5.09
CA LEU A 87 0.15 -8.01 -4.02
C LEU A 87 -1.20 -8.10 -3.32
N ILE A 88 -1.19 -7.90 -2.00
CA ILE A 88 -2.38 -7.69 -1.18
C ILE A 88 -2.19 -6.35 -0.48
N LEU A 89 -3.06 -5.38 -0.79
CA LEU A 89 -2.95 -4.01 -0.34
C LEU A 89 -4.21 -3.60 0.43
N ASP A 90 -4.01 -3.02 1.61
CA ASP A 90 -5.09 -2.36 2.35
C ASP A 90 -4.89 -0.84 2.26
N GLU A 91 -5.82 -0.17 1.59
CA GLU A 91 -5.71 1.25 1.21
C GLU A 91 -6.11 2.23 2.34
N ALA A 92 -6.16 1.82 3.59
CA ALA A 92 -6.54 2.70 4.68
C ALA A 92 -5.49 3.81 4.93
N THR A 93 -5.84 5.07 4.59
CA THR A 93 -4.95 6.24 4.69
C THR A 93 -5.52 7.35 5.59
N SER A 94 -6.42 7.04 6.48
CA SER A 94 -7.23 8.01 7.25
C SER A 94 -6.44 8.94 8.20
N SER A 95 -5.14 8.73 8.39
CA SER A 95 -4.31 9.47 9.36
C SER A 95 -3.04 10.08 8.74
N ILE A 96 -3.00 10.28 7.43
CA ILE A 96 -1.82 10.74 6.70
C ILE A 96 -2.06 12.14 6.13
N ASP A 97 -1.08 13.04 6.23
CA ASP A 97 -1.15 14.35 5.60
C ASP A 97 -1.22 14.24 4.06
N THR A 98 -1.89 15.18 3.42
CA THR A 98 -2.18 15.16 1.97
C THR A 98 -0.93 15.01 1.09
N ARG A 99 0.19 15.63 1.46
CA ARG A 99 1.43 15.54 0.67
C ARG A 99 2.03 14.13 0.72
N THR A 100 2.07 13.54 1.89
CA THR A 100 2.56 12.17 2.09
C THR A 100 1.61 11.17 1.45
N GLU A 101 0.30 11.42 1.54
CA GLU A 101 -0.72 10.62 0.89
C GLU A 101 -0.51 10.50 -0.63
N ILE A 102 -0.24 11.61 -1.33
CA ILE A 102 0.08 11.61 -2.76
C ILE A 102 1.30 10.73 -3.06
N ARG A 103 2.33 10.76 -2.20
CA ARG A 103 3.52 9.91 -2.35
C ARG A 103 3.20 8.44 -2.16
N VAL A 104 2.39 8.11 -1.15
CA VAL A 104 1.93 6.74 -0.90
C VAL A 104 1.15 6.22 -2.09
N GLN A 105 0.23 7.01 -2.65
CA GLN A 105 -0.54 6.61 -3.84
C GLN A 105 0.34 6.36 -5.07
N LYS A 106 1.33 7.23 -5.32
CA LYS A 106 2.29 7.03 -6.41
C LYS A 106 3.13 5.76 -6.20
N ALA A 107 3.55 5.51 -4.96
CA ALA A 107 4.30 4.30 -4.63
C ALA A 107 3.46 3.03 -4.82
N PHE A 108 2.18 3.05 -4.42
CA PHE A 108 1.25 1.95 -4.68
C PHE A 108 1.07 1.71 -6.18
N ALA A 109 0.83 2.75 -6.97
CA ALA A 109 0.68 2.64 -8.42
C ALA A 109 1.93 2.00 -9.05
N LYS A 110 3.11 2.46 -8.68
CA LYS A 110 4.39 1.91 -9.16
C LYS A 110 4.56 0.44 -8.76
N MET A 111 4.21 0.10 -7.52
CA MET A 111 4.32 -1.27 -7.01
C MET A 111 3.38 -2.24 -7.73
N MET A 112 2.21 -1.78 -8.16
CA MET A 112 1.21 -2.59 -8.86
C MET A 112 1.55 -2.86 -10.33
N GLU A 113 2.41 -2.07 -10.97
CA GLU A 113 2.77 -2.22 -12.37
C GLU A 113 3.23 -3.65 -12.69
N GLY A 114 2.56 -4.30 -13.65
CA GLY A 114 2.90 -5.65 -14.12
C GLY A 114 2.60 -6.78 -13.13
N ARG A 115 1.80 -6.54 -12.08
CA ARG A 115 1.48 -7.53 -11.04
C ARG A 115 -0.02 -7.67 -10.83
N THR A 116 -0.42 -8.86 -10.37
CA THR A 116 -1.77 -9.08 -9.87
C THR A 116 -1.91 -8.48 -8.48
N SER A 117 -2.82 -7.50 -8.34
CA SER A 117 -3.02 -6.80 -7.08
C SER A 117 -4.43 -6.98 -6.56
N PHE A 118 -4.57 -7.42 -5.32
CA PHE A 118 -5.82 -7.43 -4.56
C PHE A 118 -5.82 -6.24 -3.62
N ILE A 119 -6.81 -5.37 -3.76
CA ILE A 119 -6.89 -4.12 -3.01
C ILE A 119 -8.16 -4.12 -2.17
N VAL A 120 -8.01 -3.93 -0.86
CA VAL A 120 -9.13 -3.54 -0.01
C VAL A 120 -9.29 -2.04 -0.18
N ALA A 121 -10.23 -1.65 -1.04
CA ALA A 121 -10.38 -0.28 -1.48
C ALA A 121 -11.24 0.55 -0.53
N HIS A 122 -10.74 1.71 -0.13
CA HIS A 122 -11.43 2.72 0.67
C HIS A 122 -11.68 4.01 -0.12
N ARG A 123 -11.18 4.08 -1.36
CA ARG A 123 -11.29 5.27 -2.23
C ARG A 123 -12.08 4.96 -3.48
N LEU A 124 -12.92 5.92 -3.85
CA LEU A 124 -13.71 5.83 -5.06
C LEU A 124 -12.86 5.68 -6.33
N SER A 125 -11.75 6.41 -6.43
CA SER A 125 -10.83 6.31 -7.58
C SER A 125 -10.31 4.89 -7.78
N THR A 126 -9.83 4.25 -6.71
CA THR A 126 -9.33 2.87 -6.73
C THR A 126 -10.41 1.89 -7.20
N ILE A 127 -11.65 2.06 -6.72
CA ILE A 127 -12.78 1.21 -7.11
C ILE A 127 -13.09 1.40 -8.59
N ARG A 128 -13.15 2.65 -9.07
CA ARG A 128 -13.51 2.95 -10.47
C ARG A 128 -12.46 2.48 -11.48
N GLU A 129 -11.19 2.50 -11.09
CA GLU A 129 -10.06 2.13 -11.95
C GLU A 129 -9.72 0.64 -11.90
N ALA A 130 -10.37 -0.13 -11.02
CA ALA A 130 -10.12 -1.57 -10.89
C ALA A 130 -10.54 -2.34 -12.15
N ASP A 131 -9.70 -3.29 -12.58
CA ASP A 131 -10.02 -4.20 -13.68
C ASP A 131 -11.21 -5.10 -13.35
N MET A 132 -11.35 -5.49 -12.08
CA MET A 132 -12.46 -6.26 -11.55
C MET A 132 -12.72 -5.86 -10.08
N ILE A 133 -13.99 -5.66 -9.77
CA ILE A 133 -14.48 -5.43 -8.41
C ILE A 133 -15.13 -6.71 -7.91
N LEU A 134 -14.74 -7.14 -6.71
CA LEU A 134 -15.37 -8.24 -5.99
C LEU A 134 -16.16 -7.63 -4.83
N VAL A 135 -17.47 -7.76 -4.86
CA VAL A 135 -18.36 -7.25 -3.82
C VAL A 135 -18.63 -8.37 -2.82
N MET A 136 -18.27 -8.13 -1.57
CA MET A 136 -18.39 -9.13 -0.52
C MET A 136 -19.51 -8.78 0.46
N ARG A 137 -20.26 -9.79 0.87
CA ARG A 137 -21.26 -9.71 1.92
C ARG A 137 -21.23 -11.00 2.75
N ASP A 138 -21.16 -10.86 4.06
CA ASP A 138 -21.15 -11.99 5.00
C ASP A 138 -20.13 -13.10 4.65
N GLY A 139 -18.92 -12.68 4.22
CA GLY A 139 -17.85 -13.58 3.84
C GLY A 139 -17.95 -14.21 2.44
N HIS A 140 -18.98 -13.85 1.67
CA HIS A 140 -19.22 -14.39 0.33
C HIS A 140 -19.12 -13.29 -0.75
N ILE A 141 -18.63 -13.67 -1.95
CA ILE A 141 -18.69 -12.79 -3.12
C ILE A 141 -20.10 -12.84 -3.66
N VAL A 142 -20.83 -11.70 -3.55
CA VAL A 142 -22.22 -11.58 -4.00
C VAL A 142 -22.34 -10.98 -5.40
N GLU A 143 -21.40 -10.13 -5.80
CA GLU A 143 -21.33 -9.53 -7.14
C GLU A 143 -19.87 -9.44 -7.59
N LYS A 144 -19.68 -9.49 -8.91
CA LYS A 144 -18.38 -9.23 -9.56
C LYS A 144 -18.57 -8.55 -10.90
N GLY A 145 -17.64 -7.65 -11.26
CA GLY A 145 -17.67 -6.94 -12.53
C GLY A 145 -16.88 -5.63 -12.46
N LYS A 146 -17.00 -4.81 -13.49
CA LYS A 146 -16.47 -3.44 -13.53
C LYS A 146 -17.45 -2.47 -12.88
N HIS A 147 -16.96 -1.29 -12.54
CA HIS A 147 -17.74 -0.23 -11.89
C HIS A 147 -19.07 0.04 -12.60
N GLU A 148 -19.04 0.35 -13.91
CA GLU A 148 -20.21 0.70 -14.68
C GLU A 148 -21.20 -0.49 -14.80
N GLU A 149 -20.69 -1.70 -14.95
CA GLU A 149 -21.50 -2.92 -15.03
C GLU A 149 -22.27 -3.17 -13.73
N LEU A 150 -21.59 -2.98 -12.59
CA LEU A 150 -22.19 -3.19 -11.27
C LEU A 150 -23.20 -2.10 -10.92
N LEU A 151 -22.96 -0.85 -11.31
CA LEU A 151 -23.94 0.22 -11.16
C LEU A 151 -25.20 -0.05 -11.98
N ALA A 152 -25.06 -0.49 -13.24
CA ALA A 152 -26.17 -0.78 -14.13
C ALA A 152 -27.06 -1.93 -13.62
N LYS A 153 -26.50 -2.86 -12.82
CA LYS A 153 -27.27 -3.95 -12.20
C LYS A 153 -28.22 -3.49 -11.10
N ASN A 154 -28.01 -2.28 -10.53
CA ASN A 154 -28.76 -1.77 -9.38
C ASN A 154 -28.84 -2.74 -8.19
N GLY A 155 -27.76 -3.53 -7.98
CA GLY A 155 -27.66 -4.50 -6.90
C GLY A 155 -27.01 -3.93 -5.65
N PHE A 156 -26.46 -4.82 -4.82
CA PHE A 156 -25.82 -4.46 -3.55
C PHE A 156 -24.64 -3.49 -3.72
N TYR A 157 -23.86 -3.62 -4.78
CA TYR A 157 -22.81 -2.66 -5.11
C TYR A 157 -23.36 -1.24 -5.29
N ALA A 158 -24.43 -1.09 -6.08
CA ALA A 158 -25.04 0.21 -6.32
C ALA A 158 -25.61 0.83 -5.05
N GLU A 159 -26.17 0.04 -4.14
CA GLU A 159 -26.64 0.49 -2.81
C GLU A 159 -25.47 1.05 -1.99
N ILE A 160 -24.36 0.31 -1.88
CA ILE A 160 -23.16 0.75 -1.15
C ILE A 160 -22.58 2.02 -1.79
N TYR A 161 -22.45 2.03 -3.10
CA TYR A 161 -21.91 3.17 -3.83
C TYR A 161 -22.72 4.45 -3.58
N ASN A 162 -24.05 4.36 -3.71
CA ASN A 162 -24.95 5.49 -3.49
C ASN A 162 -24.94 5.97 -2.04
N SER A 163 -24.83 5.07 -1.08
CA SER A 163 -24.80 5.44 0.34
C SER A 163 -23.48 6.09 0.76
N GLN A 164 -22.37 5.71 0.17
CA GLN A 164 -21.03 6.17 0.59
C GLN A 164 -20.48 7.32 -0.27
N PHE A 165 -20.79 7.37 -1.55
CA PHE A 165 -20.11 8.24 -2.50
C PHE A 165 -21.04 9.18 -3.28
N ALA A 166 -22.31 8.89 -3.45
CA ALA A 166 -23.23 9.77 -4.19
C ALA A 166 -23.65 11.04 -3.42
N ALA A 167 -23.38 11.08 -2.10
CA ALA A 167 -23.68 12.25 -1.26
C ALA A 167 -22.58 13.34 -1.29
N VAL A 168 -21.52 13.16 -2.07
CA VAL A 168 -20.33 14.05 -2.15
C VAL A 168 -20.26 14.76 -3.52
N GLY A 169 -21.35 14.74 -4.29
CA GLY A 169 -21.46 15.44 -5.59
C GLY A 169 -22.28 16.71 -5.52
#